data_813551054f808ef876112248d881b568
#
_entry.id   813551054f808ef876112248d881b568
#
_cell.length_a   1.000
_cell.length_b   1.000
_cell.length_c   1.000
_cell.angle_alpha   90.00
_cell.angle_beta   90.00
_cell.angle_gamma   90.00
#
_symmetry.space_group_name_H-M   'P 1'
#
loop_
_entity.id
_entity.type
_entity.pdbx_description
1 polymer ?
#
loop_
_entity_poly.entity_id
_entity_poly.type
_entity_poly.pdbx_seq_one_letter_code
_entity_poly.pdbx_strand_id
1 'polypeptide(L)'
;MRMFSFLFITIMLFFTSCSRPMEEGRRVQEKDMEKDYEIISTARLTVGESKRLIAKGITANEDVQERLKNGIVIITLGTTNTYIAEELANLKAPRGSFVTGRIFPSSKTDFAKDLKRHDEIVLINGKVSDIPYVNALERMTEKDIVFKGANMLNYAKRQAAVCVGAPDGGTVAKLRKYTDQGKGRWVVPVGLEKETTQDLFEIQRLVNGSSHRAKGTVRLNVTQNNVYTEIEAIKEFADVDVFVTAKGGVDGAEGGVSLLVCGSEQEVEKANEIIRQISGEPAFVK
;
A
#
# COMPACT_ATOMS: atom_id res chain seq x y z
N MET A 1 73.25 -19.75 -38.87
CA MET A 1 72.39 -20.63 -38.09
C MET A 1 71.86 -19.84 -36.92
N ARG A 2 70.67 -19.25 -37.09
CA ARG A 2 70.02 -18.46 -36.01
C ARG A 2 68.78 -19.20 -35.59
N MET A 3 68.75 -19.65 -34.33
CA MET A 3 67.61 -20.27 -33.66
C MET A 3 66.57 -19.21 -33.24
N PHE A 4 65.36 -19.28 -33.75
CA PHE A 4 64.22 -18.49 -33.27
C PHE A 4 63.51 -19.25 -32.15
N SER A 5 63.52 -18.68 -30.96
CA SER A 5 62.76 -19.18 -29.81
C SER A 5 61.38 -18.59 -29.86
N PHE A 6 60.32 -19.42 -30.00
CA PHE A 6 58.92 -19.00 -29.90
C PHE A 6 58.49 -19.02 -28.44
N LEU A 7 58.15 -17.86 -27.92
CA LEU A 7 57.57 -17.68 -26.60
C LEU A 7 56.03 -17.82 -26.71
N PHE A 8 55.48 -18.90 -26.21
CA PHE A 8 54.03 -19.06 -26.09
C PHE A 8 53.56 -18.28 -24.85
N ILE A 9 52.81 -17.19 -25.09
CA ILE A 9 52.08 -16.48 -24.01
C ILE A 9 50.70 -17.13 -23.89
N THR A 10 50.50 -17.90 -22.83
CA THR A 10 49.19 -18.45 -22.43
C THR A 10 48.40 -17.33 -21.75
N ILE A 11 47.40 -16.79 -22.46
CA ILE A 11 46.44 -15.85 -21.86
C ILE A 11 45.42 -16.66 -21.08
N MET A 12 45.53 -16.60 -19.77
CA MET A 12 44.56 -17.16 -18.82
C MET A 12 43.38 -16.17 -18.66
N LEU A 13 42.28 -16.43 -19.35
CA LEU A 13 41.02 -15.70 -19.22
C LEU A 13 40.40 -16.09 -17.86
N PHE A 14 40.50 -15.20 -16.88
CA PHE A 14 39.71 -15.29 -15.66
C PHE A 14 38.26 -14.90 -15.99
N PHE A 15 37.38 -15.89 -16.10
CA PHE A 15 35.95 -15.66 -16.00
C PHE A 15 35.61 -15.41 -14.53
N THR A 16 35.53 -14.14 -14.13
CA THR A 16 34.87 -13.79 -12.86
C THR A 16 33.38 -13.95 -13.05
N SER A 17 32.86 -15.07 -12.59
CA SER A 17 31.43 -15.32 -12.44
C SER A 17 30.85 -14.27 -11.47
N CYS A 18 30.13 -13.30 -12.04
CA CYS A 18 29.36 -12.35 -11.27
C CYS A 18 28.03 -13.01 -10.87
N SER A 19 28.08 -13.89 -9.87
CA SER A 19 26.91 -14.53 -9.28
C SER A 19 26.82 -14.16 -7.79
N ARG A 20 26.26 -12.98 -7.50
CA ARG A 20 25.66 -12.66 -6.21
C ARG A 20 24.82 -11.39 -6.38
N PRO A 21 23.50 -11.54 -6.41
CA PRO A 21 22.68 -11.13 -5.26
C PRO A 21 21.41 -11.99 -5.03
N MET A 22 21.33 -13.22 -5.52
CA MET A 22 20.14 -14.07 -5.32
C MET A 22 20.12 -14.86 -4.01
N GLU A 23 21.26 -15.02 -3.34
CA GLU A 23 21.34 -15.82 -2.10
C GLU A 23 20.80 -15.11 -0.86
N GLU A 24 20.89 -13.78 -0.77
CA GLU A 24 20.43 -13.08 0.44
C GLU A 24 18.88 -13.01 0.55
N GLY A 25 18.19 -12.79 -0.56
CA GLY A 25 16.73 -12.85 -0.60
C GLY A 25 16.17 -14.26 -0.37
N ARG A 26 16.91 -15.30 -0.79
CA ARG A 26 16.53 -16.69 -0.61
C ARG A 26 16.71 -17.14 0.84
N ARG A 27 17.78 -16.69 1.53
CA ARG A 27 18.06 -17.02 2.93
C ARG A 27 17.04 -16.44 3.91
N VAL A 28 16.48 -15.25 3.63
CA VAL A 28 15.44 -14.68 4.50
C VAL A 28 14.14 -15.47 4.37
N GLN A 29 13.76 -15.90 3.18
CA GLN A 29 12.57 -16.75 2.96
C GLN A 29 12.74 -18.17 3.51
N GLU A 30 13.94 -18.77 3.41
CA GLU A 30 14.20 -20.11 3.97
C GLU A 30 14.18 -20.12 5.49
N LYS A 31 14.65 -19.07 6.16
CA LYS A 31 14.70 -18.97 7.62
C LYS A 31 13.30 -18.80 8.25
N ASP A 32 12.36 -18.19 7.53
CA ASP A 32 10.97 -18.06 7.96
C ASP A 32 10.16 -19.35 7.75
N MET A 33 10.62 -20.26 6.89
CA MET A 33 9.96 -21.56 6.61
C MET A 33 10.37 -22.69 7.55
N GLU A 34 11.38 -22.51 8.41
CA GLU A 34 11.77 -23.48 9.45
C GLU A 34 11.02 -23.25 10.77
N LYS A 35 10.13 -22.26 10.84
CA LYS A 35 9.35 -21.96 12.04
C LYS A 35 8.23 -22.99 12.20
N ASP A 36 8.26 -23.75 13.28
CA ASP A 36 7.18 -24.67 13.65
C ASP A 36 6.08 -23.85 14.33
N TYR A 37 4.89 -23.75 13.70
CA TYR A 37 3.75 -23.02 14.22
C TYR A 37 2.80 -23.99 14.93
N GLU A 38 2.25 -23.61 16.09
CA GLU A 38 1.24 -24.41 16.79
C GLU A 38 0.01 -24.60 15.94
N ILE A 39 -0.41 -23.54 15.20
CA ILE A 39 -1.58 -23.59 14.33
C ILE A 39 -1.39 -22.70 13.11
N ILE A 40 -2.01 -23.11 12.01
CA ILE A 40 -2.13 -22.35 10.76
C ILE A 40 -3.61 -22.24 10.40
N SER A 41 -4.08 -21.01 10.22
CA SER A 41 -5.44 -20.70 9.80
C SER A 41 -5.43 -20.04 8.43
N THR A 42 -6.55 -20.12 7.71
CA THR A 42 -6.72 -19.45 6.40
C THR A 42 -7.80 -18.39 6.48
N ALA A 43 -7.44 -17.16 6.14
CA ALA A 43 -8.38 -16.07 5.91
C ALA A 43 -8.60 -15.85 4.41
N ARG A 44 -9.85 -15.66 3.99
CA ARG A 44 -10.20 -15.25 2.62
C ARG A 44 -10.95 -13.95 2.71
N LEU A 45 -10.42 -12.92 2.04
CA LEU A 45 -10.96 -11.57 2.12
C LEU A 45 -11.36 -11.09 0.72
N THR A 46 -12.57 -10.61 0.61
CA THR A 46 -13.00 -9.80 -0.53
C THR A 46 -12.29 -8.45 -0.51
N VAL A 47 -12.38 -7.71 -1.61
CA VAL A 47 -11.80 -6.35 -1.69
C VAL A 47 -12.43 -5.39 -0.65
N GLY A 48 -13.72 -5.57 -0.33
CA GLY A 48 -14.40 -4.80 0.71
C GLY A 48 -13.85 -5.12 2.09
N GLU A 49 -13.79 -6.39 2.43
CA GLU A 49 -13.26 -6.89 3.71
C GLU A 49 -11.79 -6.49 3.91
N SER A 50 -10.95 -6.63 2.88
CA SER A 50 -9.56 -6.15 2.87
C SER A 50 -9.44 -4.67 3.26
N LYS A 51 -10.25 -3.79 2.65
CA LYS A 51 -10.22 -2.36 2.96
C LYS A 51 -10.74 -2.06 4.37
N ARG A 52 -11.77 -2.77 4.83
CA ARG A 52 -12.27 -2.65 6.19
C ARG A 52 -11.22 -3.10 7.20
N LEU A 53 -10.55 -4.23 6.95
CA LEU A 53 -9.47 -4.73 7.80
C LEU A 53 -8.33 -3.72 7.92
N ILE A 54 -7.86 -3.16 6.80
CA ILE A 54 -6.84 -2.11 6.78
C ILE A 54 -7.28 -0.90 7.63
N ALA A 55 -8.53 -0.47 7.50
CA ALA A 55 -9.06 0.65 8.28
C ALA A 55 -9.13 0.33 9.77
N LYS A 56 -9.54 -0.88 10.14
CA LYS A 56 -9.58 -1.35 11.53
C LYS A 56 -8.17 -1.40 12.14
N GLY A 57 -7.18 -1.96 11.42
CA GLY A 57 -5.79 -2.00 11.86
C GLY A 57 -5.22 -0.60 12.06
N ILE A 58 -5.44 0.32 11.10
CA ILE A 58 -5.04 1.73 11.26
C ILE A 58 -5.69 2.37 12.49
N THR A 59 -6.95 2.05 12.76
CA THR A 59 -7.64 2.57 13.96
C THR A 59 -7.05 2.01 15.26
N ALA A 60 -6.59 0.75 15.25
CA ALA A 60 -5.97 0.13 16.42
C ALA A 60 -4.50 0.55 16.63
N ASN A 61 -3.84 1.04 15.58
CA ASN A 61 -2.42 1.39 15.63
C ASN A 61 -2.10 2.47 16.67
N GLU A 62 -1.15 2.20 17.55
CA GLU A 62 -0.80 3.06 18.68
C GLU A 62 -0.34 4.46 18.26
N ASP A 63 0.45 4.57 17.20
CA ASP A 63 0.92 5.86 16.66
C ASP A 63 -0.25 6.71 16.16
N VAL A 64 -1.24 6.08 15.51
CA VAL A 64 -2.45 6.77 15.03
C VAL A 64 -3.28 7.23 16.22
N GLN A 65 -3.47 6.38 17.21
CA GLN A 65 -4.21 6.71 18.44
C GLN A 65 -3.54 7.86 19.22
N GLU A 66 -2.21 7.88 19.27
CA GLU A 66 -1.48 8.98 19.90
C GLU A 66 -1.67 10.29 19.11
N ARG A 67 -1.68 10.24 17.77
CA ARG A 67 -1.91 11.44 16.95
C ARG A 67 -3.35 11.93 17.03
N LEU A 68 -4.31 11.04 17.21
CA LEU A 68 -5.71 11.44 17.47
C LEU A 68 -5.88 12.12 18.82
N LYS A 69 -5.05 11.81 19.82
CA LYS A 69 -5.07 12.53 21.12
C LYS A 69 -4.40 13.91 21.04
N ASN A 70 -3.26 13.99 20.33
CA ASN A 70 -2.42 15.19 20.31
C ASN A 70 -1.67 15.33 18.98
N GLY A 71 -2.34 15.78 17.93
CA GLY A 71 -1.71 15.99 16.63
C GLY A 71 -2.69 16.17 15.49
N ILE A 72 -2.15 16.07 14.28
CA ILE A 72 -2.89 16.21 13.04
C ILE A 72 -2.89 14.87 12.30
N VAL A 73 -4.09 14.43 11.89
CA VAL A 73 -4.27 13.30 10.98
C VAL A 73 -5.05 13.78 9.76
N ILE A 74 -4.49 13.59 8.58
CA ILE A 74 -5.11 13.96 7.31
C ILE A 74 -5.51 12.69 6.55
N ILE A 75 -6.75 12.61 6.11
CA ILE A 75 -7.27 11.51 5.31
C ILE A 75 -7.61 12.06 3.93
N THR A 76 -6.81 11.70 2.91
CA THR A 76 -7.06 12.14 1.54
C THR A 76 -8.07 11.24 0.85
N LEU A 77 -8.64 11.73 -0.27
CA LEU A 77 -9.63 10.98 -1.05
C LEU A 77 -9.07 9.67 -1.61
N GLY A 78 -9.83 8.58 -1.47
CA GLY A 78 -9.47 7.25 -1.97
C GLY A 78 -10.44 6.17 -1.51
N THR A 79 -10.50 5.04 -2.22
CA THR A 79 -11.42 3.94 -1.86
C THR A 79 -11.08 3.33 -0.49
N THR A 80 -9.84 2.96 -0.24
CA THR A 80 -9.40 2.47 1.08
C THR A 80 -9.53 3.56 2.14
N ASN A 81 -9.20 4.80 1.80
CA ASN A 81 -9.32 5.94 2.70
C ASN A 81 -10.77 6.29 3.07
N THR A 82 -11.75 5.90 2.26
CA THR A 82 -13.17 6.01 2.65
C THR A 82 -13.46 5.20 3.91
N TYR A 83 -12.97 3.95 3.99
CA TYR A 83 -13.14 3.11 5.17
C TYR A 83 -12.39 3.68 6.39
N ILE A 84 -11.20 4.24 6.19
CA ILE A 84 -10.45 4.92 7.26
C ILE A 84 -11.23 6.14 7.76
N ALA A 85 -11.83 6.92 6.87
CA ALA A 85 -12.65 8.08 7.24
C ALA A 85 -13.96 7.67 7.94
N GLU A 86 -14.54 6.54 7.57
CA GLU A 86 -15.70 5.96 8.29
C GLU A 86 -15.32 5.60 9.74
N GLU A 87 -14.13 4.99 9.96
CA GLU A 87 -13.68 4.60 11.29
C GLU A 87 -13.20 5.79 12.13
N LEU A 88 -12.32 6.65 11.61
CA LEU A 88 -11.67 7.71 12.38
C LEU A 88 -12.48 9.01 12.49
N ALA A 89 -13.27 9.33 11.46
CA ALA A 89 -14.00 10.59 11.36
C ALA A 89 -15.53 10.40 11.33
N ASN A 90 -16.03 9.16 11.48
CA ASN A 90 -17.45 8.82 11.38
C ASN A 90 -18.10 9.36 10.08
N LEU A 91 -17.39 9.28 8.96
CA LEU A 91 -17.85 9.76 7.67
C LEU A 91 -19.19 9.10 7.30
N LYS A 92 -20.22 9.91 7.11
CA LYS A 92 -21.57 9.49 6.67
C LYS A 92 -21.84 10.06 5.26
N ALA A 93 -21.11 9.58 4.26
CA ALA A 93 -21.26 10.04 2.90
C ALA A 93 -21.48 8.86 1.94
N PRO A 94 -22.17 9.06 0.81
CA PRO A 94 -22.31 8.01 -0.19
C PRO A 94 -20.93 7.52 -0.64
N ARG A 95 -20.74 6.20 -0.68
CA ARG A 95 -19.50 5.62 -1.22
C ARG A 95 -19.28 6.08 -2.65
N GLY A 96 -18.07 6.57 -2.94
CA GLY A 96 -17.73 7.21 -4.20
C GLY A 96 -17.63 8.74 -4.14
N SER A 97 -18.29 9.42 -3.17
CA SER A 97 -18.11 10.85 -2.97
C SER A 97 -16.73 11.23 -2.39
N PHE A 98 -16.14 10.32 -1.60
CA PHE A 98 -14.81 10.48 -1.00
C PHE A 98 -13.70 9.80 -1.84
N VAL A 99 -13.80 9.88 -3.17
CA VAL A 99 -12.85 9.22 -4.09
C VAL A 99 -12.49 10.12 -5.25
N THR A 100 -11.21 10.12 -5.64
CA THR A 100 -10.70 10.67 -6.89
C THR A 100 -9.86 9.64 -7.64
N GLY A 101 -9.71 9.80 -8.97
CA GLY A 101 -8.84 8.93 -9.76
C GLY A 101 -9.31 7.47 -9.77
N ARG A 102 -10.58 7.24 -10.02
CA ARG A 102 -11.19 5.92 -10.10
C ARG A 102 -10.80 5.19 -11.37
N ILE A 103 -10.57 3.88 -11.24
CA ILE A 103 -10.43 2.96 -12.37
C ILE A 103 -11.68 2.08 -12.40
N PHE A 104 -12.37 2.06 -13.53
CA PHE A 104 -13.56 1.23 -13.77
C PHE A 104 -13.56 0.74 -15.22
N PRO A 105 -14.35 -0.29 -15.55
CA PRO A 105 -14.42 -0.82 -16.90
C PRO A 105 -14.81 0.27 -17.91
N SER A 106 -14.12 0.33 -19.04
CA SER A 106 -14.39 1.32 -20.10
C SER A 106 -15.81 1.27 -20.66
N SER A 107 -16.49 0.14 -20.51
CA SER A 107 -17.90 -0.09 -20.89
C SER A 107 -18.90 0.47 -19.88
N LYS A 108 -18.46 0.90 -18.70
CA LYS A 108 -19.35 1.40 -17.65
C LYS A 108 -19.22 2.92 -17.46
N THR A 109 -20.35 3.56 -17.23
CA THR A 109 -20.38 4.96 -16.79
C THR A 109 -19.87 5.06 -15.36
N ASP A 110 -19.14 6.13 -15.04
CA ASP A 110 -18.73 6.44 -13.67
C ASP A 110 -19.96 6.52 -12.74
N PHE A 111 -20.05 5.58 -11.81
CA PHE A 111 -21.17 5.49 -10.85
C PHE A 111 -21.28 6.72 -9.94
N ALA A 112 -20.21 7.45 -9.78
CA ALA A 112 -20.13 8.61 -8.88
C ALA A 112 -20.10 9.95 -9.63
N LYS A 113 -20.38 9.97 -10.94
CA LYS A 113 -20.34 11.20 -11.76
C LYS A 113 -21.26 12.31 -11.23
N ASP A 114 -22.40 11.92 -10.66
CA ASP A 114 -23.42 12.84 -10.15
C ASP A 114 -23.32 13.04 -8.62
N LEU A 115 -22.36 12.40 -7.95
CA LEU A 115 -22.15 12.58 -6.52
C LEU A 115 -21.36 13.87 -6.27
N LYS A 116 -21.83 14.68 -5.32
CA LYS A 116 -21.03 15.80 -4.82
C LYS A 116 -19.76 15.23 -4.18
N ARG A 117 -18.61 15.65 -4.73
CA ARG A 117 -17.30 15.27 -4.19
C ARG A 117 -17.13 15.83 -2.78
N HIS A 118 -16.66 15.00 -1.87
CA HIS A 118 -16.23 15.39 -0.54
C HIS A 118 -14.81 16.02 -0.59
N ASP A 119 -14.49 16.86 0.38
CA ASP A 119 -13.13 17.35 0.59
C ASP A 119 -12.32 16.34 1.41
N GLU A 120 -11.01 16.47 1.42
CA GLU A 120 -10.12 15.74 2.31
C GLU A 120 -10.46 16.04 3.77
N ILE A 121 -10.39 15.03 4.65
CA ILE A 121 -10.70 15.18 6.08
C ILE A 121 -9.42 15.50 6.83
N VAL A 122 -9.50 16.52 7.69
CA VAL A 122 -8.45 16.88 8.65
C VAL A 122 -8.98 16.66 10.06
N LEU A 123 -8.26 15.84 10.82
CA LEU A 123 -8.50 15.66 12.25
C LEU A 123 -7.42 16.40 13.03
N ILE A 124 -7.83 17.24 13.97
CA ILE A 124 -6.94 17.90 14.93
C ILE A 124 -7.36 17.46 16.33
N ASN A 125 -6.46 16.79 17.02
CA ASN A 125 -6.73 16.20 18.34
C ASN A 125 -8.03 15.34 18.33
N GLY A 126 -8.17 14.50 17.28
CA GLY A 126 -9.29 13.58 17.11
C GLY A 126 -10.61 14.22 16.65
N LYS A 127 -10.67 15.52 16.45
CA LYS A 127 -11.88 16.23 16.00
C LYS A 127 -11.75 16.66 14.56
N VAL A 128 -12.81 16.47 13.78
CA VAL A 128 -12.87 16.98 12.40
C VAL A 128 -12.75 18.51 12.43
N SER A 129 -11.88 19.03 11.58
CA SER A 129 -11.58 20.45 11.43
C SER A 129 -11.95 20.94 10.03
N ASP A 130 -12.47 22.15 9.94
CA ASP A 130 -12.79 22.81 8.65
C ASP A 130 -11.56 23.40 7.95
N ILE A 131 -10.36 23.21 8.51
CA ILE A 131 -9.13 23.72 7.88
C ILE A 131 -8.88 22.95 6.58
N PRO A 132 -8.65 23.65 5.45
CA PRO A 132 -8.25 22.98 4.23
C PRO A 132 -6.99 22.11 4.44
N TYR A 133 -6.98 20.90 3.90
CA TYR A 133 -5.88 19.95 4.15
C TYR A 133 -4.51 20.51 3.76
N VAL A 134 -4.42 21.38 2.76
CA VAL A 134 -3.15 22.02 2.36
C VAL A 134 -2.61 22.90 3.49
N ASN A 135 -3.47 23.65 4.17
CA ASN A 135 -3.10 24.47 5.32
C ASN A 135 -2.74 23.59 6.53
N ALA A 136 -3.41 22.43 6.67
CA ALA A 136 -3.07 21.47 7.71
C ALA A 136 -1.69 20.85 7.44
N LEU A 137 -1.34 20.50 6.19
CA LEU A 137 -0.01 20.00 5.81
C LEU A 137 1.12 20.97 6.22
N GLU A 138 0.90 22.28 6.10
CA GLU A 138 1.88 23.30 6.51
C GLU A 138 2.17 23.29 8.03
N ARG A 139 1.15 22.92 8.83
CA ARG A 139 1.20 22.91 10.29
C ARG A 139 1.68 21.58 10.86
N MET A 140 1.78 20.53 10.05
CA MET A 140 2.22 19.21 10.50
C MET A 140 3.62 19.24 11.09
N THR A 141 3.80 18.43 12.13
CA THR A 141 5.10 18.08 12.70
C THR A 141 5.57 16.74 12.15
N GLU A 142 6.77 16.31 12.42
CA GLU A 142 7.33 15.03 12.00
C GLU A 142 6.51 13.80 12.43
N LYS A 143 5.73 13.94 13.52
CA LYS A 143 4.93 12.86 14.11
C LYS A 143 3.54 12.73 13.49
N ASP A 144 3.01 13.79 12.88
CA ASP A 144 1.68 13.81 12.29
C ASP A 144 1.54 12.88 11.10
N ILE A 145 0.32 12.49 10.76
CA ILE A 145 0.08 11.43 9.76
C ILE A 145 -0.81 11.95 8.64
N VAL A 146 -0.43 11.62 7.39
CA VAL A 146 -1.31 11.76 6.23
C VAL A 146 -1.51 10.42 5.53
N PHE A 147 -2.77 10.00 5.39
CA PHE A 147 -3.16 8.81 4.66
C PHE A 147 -3.42 9.15 3.19
N LYS A 148 -2.67 8.52 2.30
CA LYS A 148 -2.90 8.57 0.85
C LYS A 148 -2.61 7.20 0.25
N GLY A 149 -3.67 6.53 -0.22
CA GLY A 149 -3.57 5.22 -0.85
C GLY A 149 -2.84 5.23 -2.18
N ALA A 150 -2.65 4.05 -2.76
CA ALA A 150 -1.94 3.83 -4.00
C ALA A 150 -2.75 2.99 -5.00
N ASN A 151 -2.25 2.94 -6.25
CA ASN A 151 -2.81 2.16 -7.35
C ASN A 151 -2.02 0.88 -7.63
N MET A 152 -0.76 0.82 -7.20
CA MET A 152 0.14 -0.33 -7.34
C MET A 152 0.91 -0.56 -6.05
N LEU A 153 1.30 -1.81 -5.81
CA LEU A 153 2.09 -2.25 -4.67
C LEU A 153 3.15 -3.24 -5.15
N ASN A 154 4.41 -3.08 -4.72
CA ASN A 154 5.38 -4.16 -4.66
C ASN A 154 5.70 -4.38 -3.18
N TYR A 155 5.06 -5.38 -2.58
CA TYR A 155 5.16 -5.61 -1.14
C TYR A 155 6.58 -6.01 -0.73
N ALA A 156 7.23 -6.88 -1.51
CA ALA A 156 8.59 -7.35 -1.22
C ALA A 156 9.62 -6.22 -1.18
N LYS A 157 9.44 -5.19 -2.02
CA LYS A 157 10.30 -3.99 -2.04
C LYS A 157 9.73 -2.82 -1.21
N ARG A 158 8.59 -3.02 -0.55
CA ARG A 158 7.88 -1.98 0.22
C ARG A 158 7.58 -0.73 -0.63
N GLN A 159 7.35 -0.89 -1.93
CA GLN A 159 7.07 0.19 -2.87
C GLN A 159 5.58 0.32 -3.13
N ALA A 160 5.08 1.55 -3.21
CA ALA A 160 3.73 1.84 -3.67
C ALA A 160 3.73 2.96 -4.72
N ALA A 161 2.84 2.89 -5.71
CA ALA A 161 2.73 3.89 -6.76
C ALA A 161 1.32 4.47 -6.86
N VAL A 162 1.26 5.79 -6.96
CA VAL A 162 0.02 6.55 -7.20
C VAL A 162 -0.02 6.98 -8.65
N CYS A 163 -1.13 6.68 -9.34
CA CYS A 163 -1.43 7.21 -10.67
C CYS A 163 -1.85 8.69 -10.56
N VAL A 164 -1.15 9.56 -11.25
CA VAL A 164 -1.38 11.01 -11.20
C VAL A 164 -1.80 11.51 -12.59
N GLY A 165 -3.07 11.86 -12.72
CA GLY A 165 -3.61 12.45 -13.95
C GLY A 165 -3.47 13.99 -14.01
N ALA A 166 -3.40 14.64 -12.85
CA ALA A 166 -3.31 16.10 -12.77
C ALA A 166 -1.93 16.61 -13.23
N PRO A 167 -1.88 17.64 -14.10
CA PRO A 167 -0.61 18.18 -14.61
C PRO A 167 0.31 18.73 -13.52
N ASP A 168 -0.27 19.29 -12.44
CA ASP A 168 0.42 19.84 -11.26
C ASP A 168 0.88 18.77 -10.26
N GLY A 169 0.66 17.47 -10.55
CA GLY A 169 0.96 16.36 -9.64
C GLY A 169 -0.11 16.09 -8.58
N GLY A 170 -1.18 16.89 -8.54
CA GLY A 170 -2.36 16.70 -7.70
C GLY A 170 -2.05 16.63 -6.20
N THR A 171 -2.83 15.82 -5.48
CA THR A 171 -2.69 15.64 -4.02
C THR A 171 -1.30 15.13 -3.63
N VAL A 172 -0.69 14.25 -4.45
CA VAL A 172 0.63 13.67 -4.14
C VAL A 172 1.73 14.74 -4.14
N ALA A 173 1.76 15.63 -5.14
CA ALA A 173 2.75 16.70 -5.17
C ALA A 173 2.58 17.66 -3.98
N LYS A 174 1.34 17.96 -3.59
CA LYS A 174 1.04 18.82 -2.44
C LYS A 174 1.53 18.19 -1.12
N LEU A 175 1.25 16.91 -0.90
CA LEU A 175 1.70 16.27 0.34
C LEU A 175 3.22 16.07 0.38
N ARG A 176 3.87 15.67 -0.74
CA ARG A 176 5.32 15.46 -0.81
C ARG A 176 6.13 16.73 -0.54
N LYS A 177 5.59 17.90 -0.91
CA LYS A 177 6.21 19.19 -0.56
C LYS A 177 6.54 19.29 0.94
N TYR A 178 5.76 18.63 1.79
CA TYR A 178 5.93 18.65 3.24
C TYR A 178 6.57 17.36 3.76
N THR A 179 6.05 16.20 3.36
CA THR A 179 6.53 14.92 3.88
C THR A 179 7.97 14.61 3.47
N ASP A 180 8.42 15.02 2.29
CA ASP A 180 9.82 14.88 1.85
C ASP A 180 10.77 15.80 2.66
N GLN A 181 10.24 16.76 3.40
CA GLN A 181 10.97 17.62 4.34
C GLN A 181 10.82 17.17 5.80
N GLY A 182 10.28 15.99 6.05
CA GLY A 182 10.05 15.46 7.39
C GLY A 182 8.85 16.07 8.12
N LYS A 183 7.98 16.82 7.43
CA LYS A 183 6.73 17.32 7.99
C LYS A 183 5.60 16.34 7.70
N GLY A 184 5.26 15.56 8.71
CA GLY A 184 4.27 14.51 8.60
C GLY A 184 4.79 13.22 7.96
N ARG A 185 4.21 12.12 8.36
CA ARG A 185 4.46 10.80 7.82
C ARG A 185 3.37 10.44 6.82
N TRP A 186 3.75 10.20 5.57
CA TRP A 186 2.83 9.65 4.61
C TRP A 186 2.71 8.15 4.81
N VAL A 187 1.56 7.67 5.25
CA VAL A 187 1.21 6.25 5.32
C VAL A 187 0.36 5.91 4.10
N VAL A 188 0.69 4.81 3.43
CA VAL A 188 0.02 4.33 2.21
C VAL A 188 -0.82 3.10 2.53
N PRO A 189 -2.12 3.26 2.87
CA PRO A 189 -3.03 2.12 2.97
C PRO A 189 -3.33 1.59 1.57
N VAL A 190 -2.95 0.33 1.35
CA VAL A 190 -3.05 -0.30 0.03
C VAL A 190 -3.29 -1.80 0.18
N GLY A 191 -4.32 -2.32 -0.46
CA GLY A 191 -4.61 -3.75 -0.43
C GLY A 191 -3.67 -4.56 -1.30
N LEU A 192 -3.42 -5.79 -0.86
CA LEU A 192 -2.59 -6.79 -1.56
C LEU A 192 -3.13 -7.17 -2.93
N GLU A 193 -4.40 -6.84 -3.22
CA GLU A 193 -4.99 -7.01 -4.56
C GLU A 193 -4.26 -6.21 -5.65
N LYS A 194 -3.49 -5.17 -5.24
CA LYS A 194 -2.73 -4.30 -6.16
C LYS A 194 -1.28 -4.71 -6.34
N GLU A 195 -0.90 -5.86 -5.79
CA GLU A 195 0.48 -6.29 -5.82
C GLU A 195 0.96 -6.69 -7.21
N THR A 196 2.19 -6.29 -7.50
CA THR A 196 2.98 -6.68 -8.68
C THR A 196 4.40 -7.01 -8.25
N THR A 197 5.09 -7.85 -9.02
CA THR A 197 6.51 -8.16 -8.81
C THR A 197 7.46 -7.16 -9.47
N GLN A 198 6.92 -6.21 -10.26
CA GLN A 198 7.71 -5.23 -10.98
C GLN A 198 8.29 -4.16 -10.05
N ASP A 199 9.49 -3.67 -10.35
CA ASP A 199 10.05 -2.51 -9.67
C ASP A 199 9.29 -1.24 -10.08
N LEU A 200 8.64 -0.59 -9.11
CA LEU A 200 7.77 0.54 -9.40
C LEU A 200 8.55 1.80 -9.78
N PHE A 201 9.79 1.97 -9.33
CA PHE A 201 10.64 3.07 -9.78
C PHE A 201 11.07 2.91 -11.25
N GLU A 202 11.26 1.67 -11.72
CA GLU A 202 11.52 1.43 -13.15
C GLU A 202 10.34 1.79 -14.01
N ILE A 203 9.12 1.37 -13.60
CA ILE A 203 7.89 1.76 -14.30
C ILE A 203 7.70 3.27 -14.28
N GLN A 204 7.94 3.92 -13.14
CA GLN A 204 7.86 5.38 -13.02
C GLN A 204 8.81 6.07 -14.00
N ARG A 205 10.07 5.63 -14.09
CA ARG A 205 11.05 6.20 -15.04
C ARG A 205 10.57 6.06 -16.47
N LEU A 206 10.06 4.87 -16.84
CA LEU A 206 9.52 4.61 -18.18
C LEU A 206 8.36 5.55 -18.50
N VAL A 207 7.34 5.60 -17.64
CA VAL A 207 6.11 6.37 -17.88
C VAL A 207 6.36 7.87 -17.82
N ASN A 208 7.13 8.35 -16.86
CA ASN A 208 7.35 9.79 -16.66
C ASN A 208 8.42 10.36 -17.60
N GLY A 209 9.41 9.55 -17.98
CA GLY A 209 10.51 9.95 -18.88
C GLY A 209 10.15 9.93 -20.37
N SER A 210 9.07 9.24 -20.77
CA SER A 210 8.69 9.18 -22.18
C SER A 210 8.08 10.48 -22.67
N SER A 211 8.60 11.03 -23.78
CA SER A 211 7.99 12.13 -24.53
C SER A 211 6.82 11.66 -25.40
N HIS A 212 6.72 10.38 -25.72
CA HIS A 212 5.72 9.79 -26.61
C HIS A 212 4.63 9.06 -25.79
N ARG A 213 3.82 9.81 -25.04
CA ARG A 213 2.70 9.25 -24.28
C ARG A 213 1.40 9.48 -25.01
N ALA A 214 0.60 8.43 -25.14
CA ALA A 214 -0.75 8.54 -25.65
C ALA A 214 -1.61 9.43 -24.73
N LYS A 215 -2.63 10.06 -25.29
CA LYS A 215 -3.61 10.83 -24.50
C LYS A 215 -4.24 9.94 -23.43
N GLY A 216 -4.28 10.42 -22.19
CA GLY A 216 -4.84 9.68 -21.06
C GLY A 216 -3.83 8.81 -20.30
N THR A 217 -2.59 8.66 -20.77
CA THR A 217 -1.53 8.00 -20.00
C THR A 217 -1.21 8.82 -18.76
N VAL A 218 -1.43 8.23 -17.60
CA VAL A 218 -1.14 8.86 -16.29
C VAL A 218 0.35 8.83 -15.98
N ARG A 219 0.80 9.76 -15.14
CA ARG A 219 2.12 9.70 -14.51
C ARG A 219 2.07 8.83 -13.28
N LEU A 220 3.21 8.30 -12.87
CA LEU A 220 3.35 7.58 -11.61
C LEU A 220 4.16 8.40 -10.62
N ASN A 221 3.77 8.30 -9.35
CA ASN A 221 4.54 8.82 -8.24
C ASN A 221 4.75 7.67 -7.25
N VAL A 222 6.01 7.21 -7.14
CA VAL A 222 6.39 6.06 -6.31
C VAL A 222 6.89 6.56 -4.95
N THR A 223 6.51 5.83 -3.90
CA THR A 223 7.04 5.95 -2.55
C THR A 223 7.49 4.59 -2.04
N GLN A 224 8.28 4.56 -0.96
CA GLN A 224 8.83 3.33 -0.39
C GLN A 224 8.85 3.37 1.14
N ASN A 225 8.78 2.18 1.77
CA ASN A 225 8.87 1.96 3.21
C ASN A 225 7.73 2.54 4.07
N ASN A 226 6.61 2.90 3.45
CA ASN A 226 5.46 3.49 4.12
C ASN A 226 4.12 2.80 3.78
N VAL A 227 4.18 1.58 3.24
CA VAL A 227 3.00 0.79 2.88
C VAL A 227 2.37 0.15 4.12
N TYR A 228 1.05 0.10 4.14
CA TYR A 228 0.23 -0.52 5.16
C TYR A 228 -0.85 -1.36 4.47
N THR A 229 -0.82 -2.67 4.70
CA THR A 229 -1.65 -3.66 4.02
C THR A 229 -2.48 -4.46 5.02
N GLU A 230 -3.17 -5.50 4.54
CA GLU A 230 -3.86 -6.48 5.38
C GLU A 230 -2.92 -7.18 6.35
N ILE A 231 -1.63 -7.36 5.97
CA ILE A 231 -0.62 -8.01 6.81
C ILE A 231 -0.32 -7.15 8.04
N GLU A 232 -0.03 -5.87 7.85
CA GLU A 232 0.19 -4.94 8.94
C GLU A 232 -1.08 -4.82 9.80
N ALA A 233 -2.25 -4.78 9.16
CA ALA A 233 -3.52 -4.66 9.86
C ALA A 233 -3.82 -5.83 10.80
N ILE A 234 -3.56 -7.07 10.39
CA ILE A 234 -3.71 -8.25 11.26
C ILE A 234 -2.75 -8.18 12.44
N LYS A 235 -1.50 -7.76 12.19
CA LYS A 235 -0.45 -7.66 13.22
C LYS A 235 -0.70 -6.59 14.29
N GLU A 236 -1.62 -5.65 14.06
CA GLU A 236 -2.08 -4.73 15.13
C GLU A 236 -2.90 -5.45 16.22
N PHE A 237 -3.49 -6.59 15.90
CA PHE A 237 -4.38 -7.31 16.81
C PHE A 237 -3.76 -8.58 17.41
N ALA A 238 -2.74 -9.13 16.74
CA ALA A 238 -2.19 -10.44 17.10
C ALA A 238 -0.70 -10.56 16.70
N ASP A 239 0.07 -11.24 17.53
CA ASP A 239 1.47 -11.58 17.23
C ASP A 239 1.53 -12.85 16.37
N VAL A 240 1.34 -12.67 15.06
CA VAL A 240 1.27 -13.74 14.07
C VAL A 240 2.14 -13.45 12.85
N ASP A 241 2.55 -14.50 12.16
CA ASP A 241 3.09 -14.39 10.81
C ASP A 241 1.96 -14.53 9.78
N VAL A 242 2.00 -13.71 8.74
CA VAL A 242 0.95 -13.66 7.72
C VAL A 242 1.56 -13.79 6.34
N PHE A 243 1.07 -14.75 5.55
CA PHE A 243 1.55 -15.03 4.20
C PHE A 243 0.41 -15.01 3.19
N VAL A 244 0.68 -14.51 1.98
CA VAL A 244 -0.28 -14.53 0.88
C VAL A 244 -0.23 -15.89 0.19
N THR A 245 -1.39 -16.57 0.04
CA THR A 245 -1.48 -17.88 -0.63
C THR A 245 -2.22 -17.85 -1.95
N ALA A 246 -3.14 -16.90 -2.12
CA ALA A 246 -3.86 -16.72 -3.38
C ALA A 246 -4.36 -15.28 -3.54
N LYS A 247 -4.60 -14.89 -4.78
CA LYS A 247 -5.24 -13.63 -5.16
C LYS A 247 -6.27 -13.89 -6.26
N GLY A 248 -7.35 -13.11 -6.22
CA GLY A 248 -8.49 -13.30 -7.10
C GLY A 248 -9.54 -14.23 -6.51
N GLY A 249 -10.52 -14.55 -7.30
CA GLY A 249 -11.64 -15.39 -6.93
C GLY A 249 -12.79 -15.22 -7.92
N VAL A 250 -13.96 -15.70 -7.55
CA VAL A 250 -15.18 -15.64 -8.36
C VAL A 250 -16.35 -15.20 -7.47
N ASP A 251 -17.45 -14.79 -8.08
CA ASP A 251 -18.74 -14.52 -7.40
C ASP A 251 -18.61 -13.47 -6.26
N GLY A 252 -17.97 -12.34 -6.57
CA GLY A 252 -17.74 -11.25 -5.63
C GLY A 252 -16.37 -11.29 -4.92
N ALA A 253 -15.58 -12.35 -5.13
CA ALA A 253 -14.21 -12.47 -4.63
C ALA A 253 -13.14 -12.02 -5.66
N GLU A 254 -13.56 -11.47 -6.81
CA GLU A 254 -12.63 -10.89 -7.79
C GLU A 254 -11.80 -9.78 -7.15
N GLY A 255 -10.47 -9.91 -7.24
CA GLY A 255 -9.53 -9.04 -6.55
C GLY A 255 -9.34 -9.34 -5.05
N GLY A 256 -9.98 -10.40 -4.54
CA GLY A 256 -9.78 -10.85 -3.17
C GLY A 256 -8.39 -11.43 -2.92
N VAL A 257 -8.06 -11.65 -1.65
CA VAL A 257 -6.81 -12.27 -1.21
C VAL A 257 -7.07 -13.40 -0.22
N SER A 258 -6.25 -14.46 -0.30
CA SER A 258 -6.21 -15.51 0.71
C SER A 258 -4.89 -15.42 1.47
N LEU A 259 -4.97 -15.48 2.79
CA LEU A 259 -3.85 -15.34 3.70
C LEU A 259 -3.75 -16.58 4.57
N LEU A 260 -2.53 -17.05 4.84
CA LEU A 260 -2.25 -17.88 6.00
C LEU A 260 -1.92 -16.99 7.18
N VAL A 261 -2.50 -17.31 8.33
CA VAL A 261 -2.22 -16.70 9.62
C VAL A 261 -1.64 -17.78 10.50
N CYS A 262 -0.39 -17.58 10.93
CA CYS A 262 0.41 -18.62 11.59
C CYS A 262 0.94 -18.11 12.92
N GLY A 263 0.84 -18.91 13.98
CA GLY A 263 1.30 -18.50 15.30
C GLY A 263 0.90 -19.48 16.39
N SER A 264 0.82 -19.00 17.64
CA SER A 264 0.20 -19.76 18.73
C SER A 264 -1.33 -19.80 18.54
N GLU A 265 -1.98 -20.80 19.12
CA GLU A 265 -3.44 -20.93 19.05
C GLU A 265 -4.16 -19.66 19.53
N GLN A 266 -3.67 -19.07 20.64
CA GLN A 266 -4.24 -17.86 21.20
C GLN A 266 -4.12 -16.64 20.25
N GLU A 267 -2.97 -16.45 19.62
CA GLU A 267 -2.74 -15.29 18.74
C GLU A 267 -3.48 -15.47 17.41
N VAL A 268 -3.52 -16.68 16.85
CA VAL A 268 -4.29 -16.96 15.64
C VAL A 268 -5.80 -16.76 15.89
N GLU A 269 -6.29 -17.10 17.08
CA GLU A 269 -7.72 -16.86 17.41
C GLU A 269 -8.02 -15.35 17.52
N LYS A 270 -7.12 -14.51 18.08
CA LYS A 270 -7.28 -13.04 18.04
C LYS A 270 -7.34 -12.51 16.60
N ALA A 271 -6.47 -13.00 15.71
CA ALA A 271 -6.51 -12.63 14.31
C ALA A 271 -7.81 -13.08 13.63
N ASN A 272 -8.27 -14.29 13.90
CA ASN A 272 -9.55 -14.81 13.37
C ASN A 272 -10.74 -13.99 13.87
N GLU A 273 -10.70 -13.48 15.10
CA GLU A 273 -11.78 -12.65 15.64
C GLU A 273 -11.95 -11.35 14.85
N ILE A 274 -10.87 -10.63 14.56
CA ILE A 274 -10.97 -9.41 13.73
C ILE A 274 -11.44 -9.73 12.30
N ILE A 275 -11.01 -10.87 11.73
CA ILE A 275 -11.46 -11.33 10.42
C ILE A 275 -12.97 -11.62 10.43
N ARG A 276 -13.49 -12.27 11.46
CA ARG A 276 -14.94 -12.48 11.62
C ARG A 276 -15.73 -11.18 11.72
N GLN A 277 -15.19 -10.17 12.44
CA GLN A 277 -15.87 -8.87 12.61
C GLN A 277 -16.04 -8.09 11.30
N ILE A 278 -15.16 -8.30 10.32
CA ILE A 278 -15.24 -7.62 9.02
C ILE A 278 -15.91 -8.48 7.95
N SER A 279 -16.26 -9.73 8.28
CA SER A 279 -16.87 -10.65 7.34
C SER A 279 -18.22 -10.14 6.84
N GLY A 280 -18.43 -10.22 5.54
CA GLY A 280 -19.63 -9.70 4.89
C GLY A 280 -19.62 -8.20 4.65
N GLU A 281 -18.48 -7.52 4.82
CA GLU A 281 -18.35 -6.11 4.39
C GLU A 281 -18.75 -5.99 2.91
N PRO A 282 -19.74 -5.16 2.57
CA PRO A 282 -20.22 -5.09 1.20
C PRO A 282 -19.17 -4.56 0.23
N ALA A 283 -19.28 -4.91 -1.04
CA ALA A 283 -18.49 -4.30 -2.10
C ALA A 283 -18.60 -2.77 -2.03
N PHE A 284 -17.52 -2.08 -2.44
CA PHE A 284 -17.45 -0.61 -2.35
C PHE A 284 -18.63 0.08 -3.05
N VAL A 285 -19.03 -0.46 -4.18
CA VAL A 285 -20.29 -0.16 -4.89
C VAL A 285 -20.89 -1.44 -5.41
N LYS A 286 -22.23 -1.50 -5.46
CA LYS A 286 -22.98 -2.63 -6.02
C LYS A 286 -23.05 -2.56 -7.54
#